data_0746a712ba87e842ce81b8a7aa141891
#
_entry.id   0746a712ba87e842ce81b8a7aa141891
#
_cell.length_a   1.000
_cell.length_b   1.000
_cell.length_c   1.000
_cell.angle_alpha   90.00
_cell.angle_beta   90.00
_cell.angle_gamma   90.00
#
_symmetry.space_group_name_H-M   'P 1'
#
loop_
_entity.id
_entity.type
_entity.pdbx_description
1 polymer ?
#
loop_
_entity_poly.entity_id
_entity_poly.type
_entity_poly.pdbx_seq_one_letter_code
_entity_poly.pdbx_strand_id
1 'polypeptide(L)'
;AAPEHWRKRFLLLAPEQEKLLGDEFDRELQAKGNVCKDKKQMRRINTIVDRIVAQIPGQNRKNFKLHLYRDDSINAFCLPNGSIYVNSGLLEQIKSDDVLAFILGHEIAHYVARHGNESSTKCIMTMAGNTVAANEVYKYWSQGKVKRGALLAIGYFGASKLAFMLPFSREMEKEADTLGIRYMARAGYDPAGAIEFFRMLGDGSNSGWGSFLSTHPTGKKRME
;
A
#
# COMPACT_ATOMS: atom_id res chain seq x y z
N ALA A 1 -6.02 -18.81 12.28
CA ALA A 1 -6.35 -18.97 10.86
C ALA A 1 -5.09 -18.67 10.03
N ALA A 2 -4.82 -19.49 9.01
CA ALA A 2 -3.71 -19.24 8.11
C ALA A 2 -3.94 -17.89 7.39
N PRO A 3 -2.89 -17.10 7.15
CA PRO A 3 -3.03 -15.86 6.39
C PRO A 3 -3.66 -16.17 5.02
N GLU A 4 -4.56 -15.31 4.56
CA GLU A 4 -5.30 -15.51 3.28
C GLU A 4 -4.42 -15.38 2.03
N HIS A 5 -3.11 -15.07 2.19
CA HIS A 5 -2.16 -15.01 1.08
C HIS A 5 -1.62 -16.39 0.75
N TRP A 6 -1.56 -16.72 -0.53
CA TRP A 6 -1.18 -18.06 -1.01
C TRP A 6 0.28 -18.20 -1.43
N ARG A 7 1.05 -17.09 -1.51
CA ARG A 7 2.44 -17.16 -1.96
C ARG A 7 3.42 -17.31 -0.79
N LYS A 8 4.41 -18.18 -0.95
CA LYS A 8 5.59 -18.18 -0.06
C LYS A 8 6.43 -16.94 -0.36
N ARG A 9 6.83 -16.22 0.68
CA ARG A 9 7.61 -14.99 0.58
C ARG A 9 8.86 -15.09 1.43
N PHE A 10 9.94 -14.52 0.93
CA PHE A 10 11.10 -14.23 1.72
C PHE A 10 11.06 -12.75 2.12
N LEU A 11 11.00 -12.47 3.41
CA LEU A 11 10.83 -11.13 3.97
C LEU A 11 11.97 -10.85 4.93
N LEU A 12 12.78 -9.83 4.63
CA LEU A 12 13.93 -9.45 5.45
C LEU A 12 13.54 -8.59 6.66
N LEU A 13 12.47 -7.80 6.54
CA LEU A 13 12.05 -6.89 7.60
C LEU A 13 11.14 -7.62 8.60
N ALA A 14 11.48 -7.55 9.89
CA ALA A 14 10.55 -7.92 10.96
C ALA A 14 9.36 -6.94 11.00
N PRO A 15 8.19 -7.35 11.54
CA PRO A 15 7.01 -6.48 11.60
C PRO A 15 7.27 -5.12 12.27
N GLU A 16 8.11 -5.09 13.30
CA GLU A 16 8.47 -3.87 14.02
C GLU A 16 9.30 -2.92 13.14
N GLN A 17 10.12 -3.47 12.24
CA GLN A 17 10.92 -2.70 11.29
C GLN A 17 10.06 -2.10 10.19
N GLU A 18 9.10 -2.87 9.66
CA GLU A 18 8.11 -2.35 8.71
C GLU A 18 7.32 -1.20 9.30
N LYS A 19 6.87 -1.39 10.56
CA LYS A 19 6.13 -0.34 11.26
C LYS A 19 6.95 0.94 11.43
N LEU A 20 8.23 0.84 11.83
CA LEU A 20 9.11 1.99 11.98
C LEU A 20 9.31 2.74 10.66
N LEU A 21 9.47 2.02 9.55
CA LEU A 21 9.54 2.61 8.21
C LEU A 21 8.25 3.36 7.89
N GLY A 22 7.11 2.71 8.08
CA GLY A 22 5.81 3.34 7.86
C GLY A 22 5.59 4.58 8.73
N ASP A 23 6.00 4.55 10.00
CA ASP A 23 5.89 5.69 10.92
C ASP A 23 6.75 6.88 10.47
N GLU A 24 7.93 6.64 9.87
CA GLU A 24 8.77 7.70 9.32
C GLU A 24 8.11 8.36 8.11
N PHE A 25 7.59 7.56 7.17
CA PHE A 25 6.84 8.07 6.02
C PHE A 25 5.60 8.85 6.43
N ASP A 26 4.83 8.30 7.37
CA ASP A 26 3.63 8.93 7.90
C ASP A 26 3.96 10.32 8.45
N ARG A 27 5.06 10.44 9.21
CA ARG A 27 5.56 11.70 9.76
C ARG A 27 5.94 12.71 8.67
N GLU A 28 6.67 12.26 7.64
CA GLU A 28 7.05 13.11 6.51
C GLU A 28 5.84 13.64 5.74
N LEU A 29 4.85 12.77 5.47
CA LEU A 29 3.63 13.17 4.76
C LEU A 29 2.81 14.15 5.58
N GLN A 30 2.68 13.93 6.89
CA GLN A 30 1.96 14.85 7.76
C GLN A 30 2.68 16.20 7.89
N ALA A 31 4.02 16.20 7.91
CA ALA A 31 4.81 17.43 7.96
C ALA A 31 4.64 18.34 6.73
N LYS A 32 4.23 17.78 5.58
CA LYS A 32 3.89 18.57 4.38
C LYS A 32 2.60 19.40 4.54
N GLY A 33 1.80 19.12 5.56
CA GLY A 33 0.59 19.89 5.86
C GLY A 33 -0.58 19.70 4.90
N ASN A 34 -0.52 18.73 4.01
CA ASN A 34 -1.57 18.50 3.01
C ASN A 34 -2.74 17.64 3.51
N VAL A 35 -2.71 17.20 4.78
CA VAL A 35 -3.84 16.46 5.36
C VAL A 35 -5.05 17.39 5.50
N CYS A 36 -6.16 17.05 4.88
CA CYS A 36 -7.39 17.83 4.93
C CYS A 36 -8.44 17.22 5.85
N LYS A 37 -9.37 18.08 6.34
CA LYS A 37 -10.38 17.70 7.33
C LYS A 37 -11.80 17.73 6.76
N ASP A 38 -12.01 17.09 5.59
CA ASP A 38 -13.36 16.90 5.08
C ASP A 38 -14.07 15.80 5.88
N LYS A 39 -14.95 16.22 6.80
CA LYS A 39 -15.68 15.33 7.70
C LYS A 39 -16.61 14.37 6.95
N LYS A 40 -17.17 14.77 5.80
CA LYS A 40 -18.07 13.94 5.02
C LYS A 40 -17.31 12.81 4.35
N GLN A 41 -16.24 13.14 3.65
CA GLN A 41 -15.39 12.14 2.99
C GLN A 41 -14.69 11.23 4.01
N MET A 42 -14.21 11.78 5.11
CA MET A 42 -13.63 10.98 6.19
C MET A 42 -14.62 9.95 6.77
N ARG A 43 -15.88 10.33 6.99
CA ARG A 43 -16.91 9.37 7.42
C ARG A 43 -17.15 8.28 6.38
N ARG A 44 -17.24 8.66 5.10
CA ARG A 44 -17.41 7.73 3.98
C ARG A 44 -16.29 6.68 3.96
N ILE A 45 -15.04 7.13 3.97
CA ILE A 45 -13.86 6.24 3.93
C ILE A 45 -13.80 5.37 5.19
N ASN A 46 -14.02 5.95 6.38
CA ASN A 46 -14.03 5.21 7.64
C ASN A 46 -15.05 4.07 7.62
N THR A 47 -16.29 4.34 7.18
CA THR A 47 -17.33 3.33 7.09
C THR A 47 -16.91 2.16 6.20
N ILE A 48 -16.31 2.44 5.06
CA ILE A 48 -15.85 1.41 4.13
C ILE A 48 -14.72 0.58 4.75
N VAL A 49 -13.71 1.24 5.32
CA VAL A 49 -12.56 0.56 5.92
C VAL A 49 -12.97 -0.25 7.16
N ASP A 50 -13.86 0.27 8.00
CA ASP A 50 -14.39 -0.45 9.16
C ASP A 50 -15.04 -1.78 8.75
N ARG A 51 -15.89 -1.73 7.72
CA ARG A 51 -16.58 -2.93 7.20
C ARG A 51 -15.60 -3.92 6.57
N ILE A 52 -14.62 -3.44 5.81
CA ILE A 52 -13.59 -4.30 5.18
C ILE A 52 -12.71 -4.97 6.24
N VAL A 53 -12.14 -4.21 7.17
CA VAL A 53 -11.20 -4.74 8.17
C VAL A 53 -11.87 -5.75 9.08
N ALA A 54 -13.16 -5.58 9.39
CA ALA A 54 -13.96 -6.54 10.16
C ALA A 54 -14.02 -7.94 9.51
N GLN A 55 -13.78 -8.04 8.21
CA GLN A 55 -13.81 -9.30 7.45
C GLN A 55 -12.44 -9.98 7.33
N ILE A 56 -11.37 -9.35 7.81
CA ILE A 56 -10.01 -9.85 7.63
C ILE A 56 -9.53 -10.53 8.92
N PRO A 57 -9.36 -11.86 8.93
CA PRO A 57 -8.90 -12.56 10.11
C PRO A 57 -7.54 -12.05 10.61
N GLY A 58 -7.44 -11.83 11.91
CA GLY A 58 -6.21 -11.36 12.56
C GLY A 58 -5.94 -9.86 12.41
N GLN A 59 -6.77 -9.11 11.68
CA GLN A 59 -6.67 -7.67 11.61
C GLN A 59 -7.59 -6.97 12.62
N ASN A 60 -7.12 -5.82 13.10
CA ASN A 60 -7.88 -4.97 14.00
C ASN A 60 -7.97 -3.57 13.38
N ARG A 61 -9.15 -2.94 13.46
CA ARG A 61 -9.36 -1.59 12.95
C ARG A 61 -8.37 -0.56 13.51
N LYS A 62 -7.92 -0.76 14.74
CA LYS A 62 -6.94 0.11 15.41
C LYS A 62 -5.55 0.11 14.74
N ASN A 63 -5.26 -0.90 13.91
CA ASN A 63 -4.01 -0.98 13.14
C ASN A 63 -4.00 0.01 11.97
N PHE A 64 -5.17 0.54 11.58
CA PHE A 64 -5.31 1.39 10.40
C PHE A 64 -5.66 2.83 10.81
N LYS A 65 -4.89 3.78 10.30
CA LYS A 65 -5.14 5.22 10.41
C LYS A 65 -5.51 5.75 9.04
N LEU A 66 -6.51 6.63 8.96
CA LEU A 66 -6.99 7.19 7.70
C LEU A 66 -6.61 8.66 7.59
N HIS A 67 -6.06 9.02 6.45
CA HIS A 67 -5.71 10.38 6.11
C HIS A 67 -6.30 10.74 4.75
N LEU A 68 -7.07 11.82 4.72
CA LEU A 68 -7.47 12.46 3.48
C LEU A 68 -6.40 13.47 3.12
N TYR A 69 -5.79 13.31 1.94
CA TYR A 69 -4.65 14.10 1.51
C TYR A 69 -5.06 15.04 0.38
N ARG A 70 -4.78 16.34 0.52
CA ARG A 70 -5.08 17.33 -0.51
C ARG A 70 -4.05 17.21 -1.62
N ASP A 71 -4.43 16.49 -2.66
CA ASP A 71 -3.64 16.22 -3.83
C ASP A 71 -4.61 15.89 -4.97
N ASP A 72 -4.47 16.57 -6.10
CA ASP A 72 -5.36 16.42 -7.25
C ASP A 72 -5.08 15.13 -8.04
N SER A 73 -3.99 14.44 -7.73
CA SER A 73 -3.70 13.16 -8.37
C SER A 73 -4.68 12.07 -7.93
N ILE A 74 -5.05 11.21 -8.87
CA ILE A 74 -5.90 10.05 -8.60
C ILE A 74 -5.03 8.97 -7.96
N ASN A 75 -5.02 8.89 -6.63
CA ASN A 75 -4.23 7.90 -5.91
C ASN A 75 -4.77 7.60 -4.51
N ALA A 76 -4.48 6.39 -4.03
CA ALA A 76 -4.57 5.97 -2.65
C ALA A 76 -3.43 4.98 -2.36
N PHE A 77 -2.99 4.88 -1.12
CA PHE A 77 -1.95 3.92 -0.73
C PHE A 77 -2.02 3.60 0.76
N CYS A 78 -1.53 2.43 1.13
CA CYS A 78 -1.41 2.00 2.51
C CYS A 78 0.07 1.84 2.89
N LEU A 79 0.49 2.54 3.94
CA LEU A 79 1.84 2.46 4.46
C LEU A 79 2.04 1.20 5.32
N PRO A 80 3.28 0.74 5.52
CA PRO A 80 3.58 -0.44 6.32
C PRO A 80 3.17 -0.36 7.80
N ASN A 81 2.92 0.84 8.32
CA ASN A 81 2.37 1.05 9.67
C ASN A 81 0.84 1.02 9.72
N GLY A 82 0.16 0.77 8.58
CA GLY A 82 -1.29 0.76 8.46
C GLY A 82 -1.92 2.14 8.24
N SER A 83 -1.13 3.19 8.00
CA SER A 83 -1.68 4.50 7.62
C SER A 83 -2.14 4.46 6.15
N ILE A 84 -3.43 4.70 5.93
CA ILE A 84 -4.06 4.74 4.61
C ILE A 84 -4.23 6.20 4.22
N TYR A 85 -3.68 6.56 3.08
CA TYR A 85 -3.81 7.88 2.47
C TYR A 85 -4.74 7.79 1.26
N VAL A 86 -5.69 8.72 1.18
CA VAL A 86 -6.61 8.84 0.05
C VAL A 86 -6.55 10.27 -0.46
N ASN A 87 -6.15 10.44 -1.71
CA ASN A 87 -6.03 11.76 -2.32
C ASN A 87 -7.42 12.33 -2.66
N SER A 88 -7.56 13.66 -2.53
CA SER A 88 -8.80 14.37 -2.91
C SER A 88 -9.19 14.10 -4.38
N GLY A 89 -8.21 14.08 -5.29
CA GLY A 89 -8.46 13.80 -6.71
C GLY A 89 -9.10 12.42 -6.95
N LEU A 90 -8.73 11.39 -6.17
CA LEU A 90 -9.41 10.09 -6.24
C LEU A 90 -10.89 10.20 -5.85
N LEU A 91 -11.20 10.91 -4.76
CA LEU A 91 -12.58 11.05 -4.28
C LEU A 91 -13.45 11.94 -5.19
N GLU A 92 -12.85 12.86 -5.92
CA GLU A 92 -13.51 13.63 -6.96
C GLU A 92 -13.89 12.75 -8.15
N GLN A 93 -13.05 11.78 -8.50
CA GLN A 93 -13.28 10.87 -9.61
C GLN A 93 -14.22 9.71 -9.21
N ILE A 94 -14.08 9.16 -8.01
CA ILE A 94 -14.81 7.95 -7.58
C ILE A 94 -16.04 8.33 -6.75
N LYS A 95 -17.23 8.19 -7.34
CA LYS A 95 -18.51 8.45 -6.68
C LYS A 95 -19.16 7.19 -6.11
N SER A 96 -18.91 6.02 -6.72
CA SER A 96 -19.42 4.72 -6.28
C SER A 96 -18.68 4.26 -5.02
N ASP A 97 -19.43 3.83 -3.99
CA ASP A 97 -18.85 3.24 -2.79
C ASP A 97 -18.31 1.84 -3.06
N ASP A 98 -18.87 1.11 -4.03
CA ASP A 98 -18.38 -0.22 -4.41
C ASP A 98 -17.01 -0.10 -5.08
N VAL A 99 -16.81 0.86 -5.99
CA VAL A 99 -15.51 1.14 -6.59
C VAL A 99 -14.49 1.56 -5.53
N LEU A 100 -14.89 2.45 -4.61
CA LEU A 100 -14.01 2.91 -3.54
C LEU A 100 -13.67 1.77 -2.58
N ALA A 101 -14.61 0.88 -2.29
CA ALA A 101 -14.39 -0.30 -1.47
C ALA A 101 -13.40 -1.29 -2.11
N PHE A 102 -13.46 -1.45 -3.44
CA PHE A 102 -12.43 -2.23 -4.13
C PHE A 102 -11.04 -1.61 -3.99
N ILE A 103 -10.89 -0.30 -4.26
CA ILE A 103 -9.60 0.40 -4.16
C ILE A 103 -9.04 0.29 -2.74
N LEU A 104 -9.83 0.60 -1.72
CA LEU A 104 -9.40 0.51 -0.33
C LEU A 104 -9.10 -0.92 0.11
N GLY A 105 -9.89 -1.89 -0.36
CA GLY A 105 -9.63 -3.32 -0.13
C GLY A 105 -8.33 -3.80 -0.75
N HIS A 106 -8.00 -3.31 -1.95
CA HIS A 106 -6.74 -3.56 -2.65
C HIS A 106 -5.54 -2.99 -1.87
N GLU A 107 -5.63 -1.74 -1.39
CA GLU A 107 -4.58 -1.13 -0.57
C GLU A 107 -4.37 -1.86 0.76
N ILE A 108 -5.47 -2.22 1.43
CA ILE A 108 -5.41 -3.03 2.66
C ILE A 108 -4.80 -4.42 2.37
N ALA A 109 -5.09 -5.00 1.21
CA ALA A 109 -4.51 -6.29 0.81
C ALA A 109 -2.98 -6.20 0.63
N HIS A 110 -2.46 -5.10 0.06
CA HIS A 110 -1.02 -4.88 -0.01
C HIS A 110 -0.37 -4.85 1.39
N TYR A 111 -1.02 -4.20 2.36
CA TYR A 111 -0.57 -4.19 3.76
C TYR A 111 -0.62 -5.59 4.38
N VAL A 112 -1.76 -6.27 4.32
CA VAL A 112 -1.97 -7.60 4.92
C VAL A 112 -1.03 -8.64 4.32
N ALA A 113 -0.80 -8.58 3.01
CA ALA A 113 0.13 -9.44 2.30
C ALA A 113 1.59 -9.01 2.43
N ARG A 114 1.88 -7.90 3.11
CA ARG A 114 3.24 -7.37 3.33
C ARG A 114 4.02 -7.13 2.03
N HIS A 115 3.34 -6.68 0.98
CA HIS A 115 3.95 -6.45 -0.34
C HIS A 115 5.05 -5.38 -0.30
N GLY A 116 4.90 -4.37 0.57
CA GLY A 116 5.95 -3.37 0.82
C GLY A 116 7.26 -4.00 1.32
N ASN A 117 7.17 -4.98 2.25
CA ASN A 117 8.35 -5.72 2.71
C ASN A 117 8.97 -6.56 1.60
N GLU A 118 8.15 -7.26 0.82
CA GLU A 118 8.63 -8.07 -0.30
C GLU A 118 9.38 -7.21 -1.33
N SER A 119 8.84 -6.03 -1.67
CA SER A 119 9.50 -5.08 -2.57
C SER A 119 10.81 -4.54 -1.98
N SER A 120 10.79 -4.16 -0.70
CA SER A 120 11.99 -3.71 0.02
C SER A 120 13.05 -4.80 0.10
N THR A 121 12.65 -6.04 0.36
CA THR A 121 13.53 -7.21 0.38
C THR A 121 14.21 -7.42 -0.96
N LYS A 122 13.44 -7.40 -2.06
CA LYS A 122 13.98 -7.52 -3.42
C LYS A 122 14.97 -6.39 -3.73
N CYS A 123 14.63 -5.16 -3.36
CA CYS A 123 15.50 -4.00 -3.54
C CYS A 123 16.82 -4.17 -2.79
N ILE A 124 16.76 -4.54 -1.51
CA ILE A 124 17.95 -4.76 -0.66
C ILE A 124 18.81 -5.88 -1.24
N MET A 125 18.21 -7.00 -1.65
CA MET A 125 18.96 -8.13 -2.23
C MET A 125 19.63 -7.78 -3.56
N THR A 126 18.95 -7.01 -4.41
CA THR A 126 19.51 -6.54 -5.69
C THR A 126 20.71 -5.63 -5.45
N MET A 127 20.64 -4.79 -4.43
CA MET A 127 21.75 -3.88 -4.07
C MET A 127 22.87 -4.61 -3.34
N ALA A 128 22.59 -5.65 -2.55
CA ALA A 128 23.59 -6.46 -1.86
C ALA A 128 24.57 -7.14 -2.83
N GLY A 129 24.09 -7.46 -4.03
CA GLY A 129 24.97 -7.98 -5.09
C GLY A 129 25.97 -6.96 -5.66
N ASN A 130 25.84 -5.69 -5.33
CA ASN A 130 26.52 -4.62 -6.06
C ASN A 130 27.32 -3.61 -5.23
N THR A 131 27.29 -3.56 -3.87
CA THR A 131 27.96 -2.46 -3.16
C THR A 131 28.38 -2.71 -1.71
N VAL A 132 29.45 -1.98 -1.30
CA VAL A 132 29.90 -1.71 0.08
C VAL A 132 28.75 -1.32 1.03
N ALA A 133 27.73 -0.66 0.53
CA ALA A 133 26.55 -0.21 1.28
C ALA A 133 25.71 -1.35 1.84
N ALA A 134 25.56 -2.43 1.11
CA ALA A 134 24.83 -3.59 1.57
C ALA A 134 25.54 -4.29 2.73
N ASN A 135 26.88 -4.31 2.70
CA ASN A 135 27.68 -4.84 3.80
C ASN A 135 27.52 -4.01 5.07
N GLU A 136 27.39 -2.69 4.99
CA GLU A 136 27.15 -1.83 6.14
C GLU A 136 25.73 -2.03 6.71
N VAL A 137 24.70 -2.09 5.88
CA VAL A 137 23.32 -2.42 6.33
C VAL A 137 23.26 -3.80 6.98
N TYR A 138 23.87 -4.81 6.37
CA TYR A 138 23.97 -6.17 6.90
C TYR A 138 24.72 -6.22 8.24
N LYS A 139 25.84 -5.50 8.37
CA LYS A 139 26.62 -5.40 9.59
C LYS A 139 25.82 -4.84 10.78
N TYR A 140 25.01 -3.80 10.55
CA TYR A 140 24.14 -3.26 11.61
C TYR A 140 22.99 -4.19 11.94
N TRP A 141 22.47 -4.94 10.98
CA TRP A 141 21.43 -5.94 11.21
C TRP A 141 21.95 -7.15 11.99
N SER A 142 23.09 -7.69 11.58
CA SER A 142 23.74 -8.83 12.27
C SER A 142 24.15 -8.51 13.72
N GLN A 143 24.35 -7.24 14.05
CA GLN A 143 24.66 -6.76 15.40
C GLN A 143 23.40 -6.44 16.25
N GLY A 144 22.20 -6.76 15.79
CA GLY A 144 20.95 -6.43 16.48
C GLY A 144 20.61 -4.92 16.56
N LYS A 145 21.38 -4.06 15.87
CA LYS A 145 21.18 -2.61 15.83
C LYS A 145 20.16 -2.23 14.74
N VAL A 146 19.03 -2.89 14.78
CA VAL A 146 17.97 -2.83 13.78
C VAL A 146 17.53 -1.41 13.45
N LYS A 147 17.34 -0.56 14.47
CA LYS A 147 16.96 0.87 14.27
C LYS A 147 17.98 1.63 13.43
N ARG A 148 19.28 1.41 13.64
CA ARG A 148 20.34 2.06 12.86
C ARG A 148 20.45 1.47 11.46
N GLY A 149 20.30 0.16 11.30
CA GLY A 149 20.30 -0.50 9.99
C GLY A 149 19.13 -0.04 9.12
N ALA A 150 17.93 0.08 9.70
CA ALA A 150 16.75 0.60 9.01
C ALA A 150 16.90 2.08 8.64
N LEU A 151 17.41 2.91 9.57
CA LEU A 151 17.69 4.34 9.32
C LEU A 151 18.80 4.56 8.28
N LEU A 152 19.82 3.70 8.25
CA LEU A 152 20.85 3.75 7.22
C LEU A 152 20.32 3.26 5.87
N ALA A 153 19.49 2.22 5.85
CA ALA A 153 18.79 1.83 4.64
C ALA A 153 17.91 2.98 4.13
N ILE A 154 17.14 3.64 4.99
CA ILE A 154 16.33 4.82 4.66
C ILE A 154 17.23 5.99 4.20
N GLY A 155 18.29 6.31 4.93
CA GLY A 155 19.20 7.43 4.60
C GLY A 155 20.06 7.18 3.38
N TYR A 156 20.49 5.94 3.15
CA TYR A 156 21.27 5.55 1.97
C TYR A 156 20.42 5.51 0.70
N PHE A 157 19.17 5.14 0.84
CA PHE A 157 18.21 5.16 -0.26
C PHE A 157 17.70 6.58 -0.55
N GLY A 158 18.22 7.63 0.18
CA GLY A 158 17.99 9.09 -0.05
C GLY A 158 16.54 9.40 -0.43
N ALA A 159 15.88 8.38 -0.46
CA ALA A 159 14.67 8.10 -1.13
C ALA A 159 13.99 6.95 -0.43
N SER A 160 13.75 7.11 0.82
CA SER A 160 12.70 6.38 1.50
C SER A 160 11.40 6.37 0.68
N LYS A 161 11.20 7.35 -0.18
CA LYS A 161 10.18 7.35 -1.23
C LYS A 161 10.34 6.20 -2.23
N LEU A 162 11.57 5.79 -2.58
CA LEU A 162 11.78 4.86 -3.68
C LEU A 162 11.39 3.42 -3.31
N ALA A 163 11.69 2.95 -2.12
CA ALA A 163 11.47 1.54 -1.74
C ALA A 163 9.98 1.18 -1.60
N PHE A 164 9.11 2.14 -1.24
CA PHE A 164 7.65 1.95 -1.15
C PHE A 164 6.90 2.53 -2.35
N MET A 165 7.56 3.34 -3.18
CA MET A 165 7.04 3.83 -4.44
C MET A 165 7.54 3.00 -5.64
N LEU A 166 8.30 1.92 -5.40
CA LEU A 166 8.60 0.97 -6.47
C LEU A 166 7.31 0.28 -6.91
N PRO A 167 7.08 0.17 -8.21
CA PRO A 167 5.90 -0.51 -8.72
C PRO A 167 5.86 -1.94 -8.16
N PHE A 168 4.69 -2.35 -7.69
CA PHE A 168 4.48 -3.72 -7.26
C PHE A 168 4.60 -4.69 -8.44
N SER A 169 5.07 -5.91 -8.17
CA SER A 169 5.12 -6.92 -9.22
C SER A 169 3.73 -7.34 -9.64
N ARG A 170 3.61 -7.89 -10.86
CA ARG A 170 2.31 -8.37 -11.38
C ARG A 170 1.66 -9.42 -10.47
N GLU A 171 2.45 -10.26 -9.81
CA GLU A 171 1.97 -11.26 -8.87
C GLU A 171 1.41 -10.62 -7.60
N MET A 172 2.07 -9.56 -7.08
CA MET A 172 1.59 -8.78 -5.95
C MET A 172 0.27 -8.08 -6.29
N GLU A 173 0.18 -7.49 -7.48
CA GLU A 173 -1.03 -6.83 -7.95
C GLU A 173 -2.21 -7.83 -8.09
N LYS A 174 -1.98 -8.99 -8.72
CA LYS A 174 -3.01 -10.04 -8.83
C LYS A 174 -3.47 -10.54 -7.46
N GLU A 175 -2.56 -10.69 -6.53
CA GLU A 175 -2.89 -11.09 -5.16
C GLU A 175 -3.71 -10.00 -4.46
N ALA A 176 -3.31 -8.74 -4.57
CA ALA A 176 -4.04 -7.61 -4.00
C ALA A 176 -5.43 -7.43 -4.63
N ASP A 177 -5.55 -7.61 -5.96
CA ASP A 177 -6.84 -7.60 -6.65
C ASP A 177 -7.77 -8.69 -6.12
N THR A 178 -7.28 -9.92 -6.04
CA THR A 178 -8.08 -11.06 -5.59
C THR A 178 -8.51 -10.91 -4.13
N LEU A 179 -7.60 -10.47 -3.27
CA LEU A 179 -7.92 -10.22 -1.86
C LEU A 179 -8.86 -9.03 -1.71
N GLY A 180 -8.63 -7.94 -2.45
CA GLY A 180 -9.47 -6.74 -2.45
C GLY A 180 -10.91 -7.04 -2.85
N ILE A 181 -11.12 -7.80 -3.93
CA ILE A 181 -12.46 -8.26 -4.35
C ILE A 181 -13.10 -9.12 -3.24
N ARG A 182 -12.34 -10.03 -2.64
CA ARG A 182 -12.84 -10.90 -1.58
C ARG A 182 -13.22 -10.10 -0.33
N TYR A 183 -12.40 -9.12 0.06
CA TYR A 183 -12.66 -8.28 1.22
C TYR A 183 -13.88 -7.39 1.03
N MET A 184 -13.99 -6.72 -0.13
CA MET A 184 -15.16 -5.88 -0.42
C MET A 184 -16.46 -6.69 -0.46
N ALA A 185 -16.44 -7.86 -1.11
CA ALA A 185 -17.61 -8.74 -1.19
C ALA A 185 -18.08 -9.21 0.20
N ARG A 186 -17.16 -9.66 1.06
CA ARG A 186 -17.47 -10.04 2.44
C ARG A 186 -17.98 -8.86 3.28
N ALA A 187 -17.50 -7.66 2.98
CA ALA A 187 -17.97 -6.42 3.62
C ALA A 187 -19.34 -5.95 3.11
N GLY A 188 -19.93 -6.67 2.13
CA GLY A 188 -21.27 -6.40 1.58
C GLY A 188 -21.29 -5.32 0.50
N TYR A 189 -20.16 -5.08 -0.16
CA TYR A 189 -20.07 -4.25 -1.37
C TYR A 189 -20.18 -5.13 -2.62
N ASP A 190 -20.71 -4.54 -3.71
CA ASP A 190 -20.87 -5.25 -4.97
C ASP A 190 -19.50 -5.43 -5.69
N PRO A 191 -19.06 -6.68 -5.95
CA PRO A 191 -17.82 -6.93 -6.70
C PRO A 191 -17.82 -6.34 -8.12
N ALA A 192 -18.96 -5.99 -8.69
CA ALA A 192 -19.04 -5.25 -9.95
C ALA A 192 -18.28 -3.90 -9.89
N GLY A 193 -18.09 -3.33 -8.70
CA GLY A 193 -17.25 -2.15 -8.49
C GLY A 193 -15.79 -2.37 -8.91
N ALA A 194 -15.26 -3.58 -8.79
CA ALA A 194 -13.91 -3.91 -9.30
C ALA A 194 -13.88 -3.87 -10.84
N ILE A 195 -14.92 -4.39 -11.50
CA ILE A 195 -15.03 -4.36 -12.97
C ILE A 195 -15.12 -2.90 -13.45
N GLU A 196 -15.93 -2.08 -12.76
CA GLU A 196 -16.05 -0.66 -13.06
C GLU A 196 -14.71 0.05 -12.90
N PHE A 197 -14.00 -0.21 -11.81
CA PHE A 197 -12.65 0.32 -11.60
C PHE A 197 -11.70 0.00 -12.75
N PHE A 198 -11.63 -1.27 -13.19
CA PHE A 198 -10.76 -1.65 -14.31
C PHE A 198 -11.19 -1.03 -15.62
N ARG A 199 -12.48 -0.80 -15.85
CA ARG A 199 -12.97 -0.04 -17.02
C ARG A 199 -12.52 1.42 -16.97
N MET A 200 -12.58 2.06 -15.80
CA MET A 200 -12.11 3.43 -15.62
C MET A 200 -10.60 3.56 -15.83
N LEU A 201 -9.85 2.55 -15.39
CA LEU A 201 -8.40 2.48 -15.55
C LEU A 201 -8.00 2.28 -17.02
N GLY A 202 -8.84 1.58 -17.80
CA GLY A 202 -8.64 1.32 -19.21
C GLY A 202 -7.37 0.51 -19.51
N ASP A 203 -6.77 0.78 -20.66
CA ASP A 203 -5.51 0.14 -21.09
C ASP A 203 -4.24 0.80 -20.52
N GLY A 204 -4.41 1.75 -19.61
CA GLY A 204 -3.32 2.53 -19.02
C GLY A 204 -2.96 3.80 -19.79
N SER A 205 -3.64 4.09 -20.91
CA SER A 205 -3.43 5.33 -21.70
C SER A 205 -4.15 6.53 -21.10
N ASN A 206 -5.05 6.33 -20.13
CA ASN A 206 -5.79 7.39 -19.48
C ASN A 206 -4.88 8.25 -18.59
N SER A 207 -4.57 9.46 -19.03
CA SER A 207 -3.62 10.37 -18.37
C SER A 207 -3.97 10.74 -16.93
N GLY A 208 -5.24 10.65 -16.54
CA GLY A 208 -5.69 10.95 -15.17
C GLY A 208 -5.21 9.94 -14.13
N TRP A 209 -4.94 8.71 -14.53
CA TRP A 209 -4.55 7.60 -13.63
C TRP A 209 -3.04 7.39 -13.52
N GLY A 210 -2.22 8.27 -14.09
CA GLY A 210 -0.75 8.11 -14.12
C GLY A 210 -0.12 7.91 -12.75
N SER A 211 -0.59 8.62 -11.73
CA SER A 211 -0.08 8.50 -10.36
C SER A 211 -0.38 7.11 -9.76
N PHE A 212 -1.59 6.61 -9.93
CA PHE A 212 -1.97 5.26 -9.49
C PHE A 212 -1.19 4.19 -10.25
N LEU A 213 -1.11 4.31 -11.57
CA LEU A 213 -0.41 3.36 -12.44
C LEU A 213 1.10 3.31 -12.20
N SER A 214 1.69 4.37 -11.66
CA SER A 214 3.13 4.39 -11.34
C SER A 214 3.50 3.42 -10.21
N THR A 215 2.58 3.16 -9.29
CA THR A 215 2.75 2.21 -8.19
C THR A 215 2.04 0.88 -8.44
N HIS A 216 0.95 0.89 -9.23
CA HIS A 216 0.10 -0.26 -9.55
C HIS A 216 0.02 -0.50 -11.07
N PRO A 217 1.10 -1.03 -11.68
CA PRO A 217 1.14 -1.16 -13.13
C PRO A 217 0.06 -2.12 -13.63
N THR A 218 -0.67 -1.67 -14.66
CA THR A 218 -1.64 -2.50 -15.37
C THR A 218 -0.92 -3.48 -16.31
N GLY A 219 -1.36 -4.72 -16.31
CA GLY A 219 -1.11 -5.64 -17.41
C GLY A 219 -2.45 -6.12 -17.96
N LYS A 220 -2.57 -6.33 -19.26
CA LYS A 220 -3.79 -6.91 -19.87
C LYS A 220 -4.31 -8.14 -19.11
N LYS A 221 -3.41 -8.89 -18.46
CA LYS A 221 -3.74 -10.08 -17.64
C LYS A 221 -4.34 -9.79 -16.25
N ARG A 222 -4.51 -8.53 -15.81
CA ARG A 222 -5.22 -8.23 -14.54
C ARG A 222 -6.74 -8.26 -14.73
N MET A 223 -7.21 -8.11 -15.96
CA MET A 223 -8.64 -8.12 -16.32
C MET A 223 -9.14 -9.51 -16.74
N GLU A 224 -8.26 -10.49 -16.90
CA GLU A 224 -8.55 -11.91 -17.13
C GLU A 224 -8.65 -12.70 -15.80
#